data_0325c69e071d69f6fa13c55f3f494d8b
#
_entry.id   0325c69e071d69f6fa13c55f3f494d8b
#
_cell.length_a   1.000
_cell.length_b   1.000
_cell.length_c   1.000
_cell.angle_alpha   90.00
_cell.angle_beta   90.00
_cell.angle_gamma   90.00
#
_symmetry.space_group_name_H-M   'P 1'
#
loop_
_entity.id
_entity.type
_entity.pdbx_description
1 polymer ?
#
loop_
_entity_poly.entity_id
_entity_poly.type
_entity_poly.pdbx_seq_one_letter_code
_entity_poly.pdbx_strand_id
1 'polypeptide(L)'
;MSAEAHTERRRRSDGERSRQAILREAARLATVEGVDGLSLGRLADAVGMSKSGLFAHFKSKEELQLATIETADEIFEDVIVTPALRADPGVARLEAFADRFIAHLRDEVFPGGCFFASTAAELGPREGPVRDRAVQTLARWTGLIQAEVAEAQANGELDPSLDAGQLAFELNAYLLLANAQFIAMGSELPLERAQRAFAARLSAARSGS
;
A
#
# COMPACT_ATOMS: atom_id res chain seq x y z
N MET A 1 -19.65 28.84 26.22
CA MET A 1 -18.90 28.35 25.01
C MET A 1 -19.79 28.65 23.81
N SER A 2 -19.32 29.55 22.97
CA SER A 2 -20.12 30.30 21.98
C SER A 2 -20.54 29.46 20.77
N ALA A 3 -21.69 29.78 20.17
CA ALA A 3 -22.19 29.21 18.90
C ALA A 3 -21.16 29.33 17.75
N GLU A 4 -20.33 30.39 17.80
CA GLU A 4 -19.24 30.62 16.85
C GLU A 4 -18.16 29.51 16.90
N ALA A 5 -17.75 29.09 18.11
CA ALA A 5 -16.77 27.99 18.27
C ALA A 5 -17.30 26.65 17.75
N HIS A 6 -18.61 26.40 17.89
CA HIS A 6 -19.25 25.22 17.36
C HIS A 6 -19.32 25.24 15.82
N THR A 7 -19.64 26.36 15.23
CA THR A 7 -19.69 26.56 13.78
C THR A 7 -18.32 26.47 13.15
N GLU A 8 -17.29 27.03 13.78
CA GLU A 8 -15.91 26.92 13.29
C GLU A 8 -15.36 25.52 13.35
N ARG A 9 -15.63 24.77 14.45
CA ARG A 9 -15.28 23.35 14.57
C ARG A 9 -15.96 22.49 13.50
N ARG A 10 -17.23 22.76 13.19
CA ARG A 10 -17.97 22.05 12.15
C ARG A 10 -17.38 22.33 10.76
N ARG A 11 -17.06 23.57 10.43
CA ARG A 11 -16.43 23.95 9.15
C ARG A 11 -15.06 23.30 8.97
N ARG A 12 -14.25 23.22 10.02
CA ARG A 12 -12.95 22.50 9.99
C ARG A 12 -13.14 21.01 9.76
N SER A 13 -14.07 20.38 10.44
CA SER A 13 -14.41 18.96 10.27
C SER A 13 -14.95 18.65 8.85
N ASP A 14 -15.75 19.56 8.27
CA ASP A 14 -16.26 19.40 6.91
C ASP A 14 -15.14 19.57 5.87
N GLY A 15 -14.24 20.53 6.08
CA GLY A 15 -13.05 20.72 5.25
C GLY A 15 -12.10 19.53 5.28
N GLU A 16 -11.88 18.94 6.46
CA GLU A 16 -11.03 17.76 6.62
C GLU A 16 -11.64 16.53 5.93
N ARG A 17 -12.93 16.29 6.10
CA ARG A 17 -13.64 15.19 5.41
C ARG A 17 -13.58 15.35 3.90
N SER A 18 -13.74 16.56 3.40
CA SER A 18 -13.61 16.85 1.97
C SER A 18 -12.19 16.57 1.48
N ARG A 19 -11.17 17.01 2.22
CA ARG A 19 -9.77 16.76 1.89
C ARG A 19 -9.44 15.25 1.85
N GLN A 20 -9.92 14.50 2.82
CA GLN A 20 -9.75 13.04 2.87
C GLN A 20 -10.43 12.32 1.68
N ALA A 21 -11.66 12.75 1.31
CA ALA A 21 -12.34 12.19 0.14
C ALA A 21 -11.57 12.48 -1.16
N ILE A 22 -11.05 13.69 -1.31
CA ILE A 22 -10.21 14.08 -2.46
C ILE A 22 -8.94 13.21 -2.52
N LEU A 23 -8.26 13.01 -1.40
CA LEU A 23 -7.02 12.24 -1.36
C LEU A 23 -7.23 10.74 -1.63
N ARG A 24 -8.35 10.17 -1.18
CA ARG A 24 -8.72 8.79 -1.54
C ARG A 24 -8.92 8.62 -3.05
N GLU A 25 -9.59 9.57 -3.69
CA GLU A 25 -9.76 9.55 -5.14
C GLU A 25 -8.43 9.82 -5.86
N ALA A 26 -7.59 10.72 -5.36
CA ALA A 26 -6.25 10.93 -5.88
C ALA A 26 -5.39 9.65 -5.82
N ALA A 27 -5.46 8.89 -4.72
CA ALA A 27 -4.76 7.62 -4.59
C ALA A 27 -5.27 6.58 -5.61
N ARG A 28 -6.59 6.51 -5.85
CA ARG A 28 -7.16 5.64 -6.89
C ARG A 28 -6.69 6.01 -8.29
N LEU A 29 -6.76 7.29 -8.64
CA LEU A 29 -6.29 7.80 -9.94
C LEU A 29 -4.80 7.56 -10.15
N ALA A 30 -3.99 7.76 -9.12
CA ALA A 30 -2.54 7.58 -9.20
C ALA A 30 -2.13 6.15 -9.55
N THR A 31 -2.90 5.12 -9.20
CA THR A 31 -2.58 3.75 -9.59
C THR A 31 -2.83 3.46 -11.08
N VAL A 32 -3.63 4.27 -11.75
CA VAL A 32 -3.95 4.12 -13.18
C VAL A 32 -3.17 5.10 -14.05
N GLU A 33 -3.08 6.35 -13.62
CA GLU A 33 -2.49 7.46 -14.40
C GLU A 33 -1.04 7.78 -13.97
N GLY A 34 -0.57 7.15 -12.89
CA GLY A 34 0.70 7.45 -12.25
C GLY A 34 0.59 8.62 -11.27
N VAL A 35 1.48 8.63 -10.26
CA VAL A 35 1.59 9.76 -9.30
C VAL A 35 2.02 11.03 -10.03
N ASP A 36 2.88 10.91 -11.03
CA ASP A 36 3.29 12.03 -11.89
C ASP A 36 2.17 12.50 -12.83
N GLY A 37 1.28 11.61 -13.22
CA GLY A 37 0.07 11.92 -13.99
C GLY A 37 -0.98 12.71 -13.20
N LEU A 38 -0.93 12.67 -11.86
CA LEU A 38 -1.83 13.45 -11.03
C LEU A 38 -1.74 14.93 -11.35
N SER A 39 -2.86 15.51 -11.76
CA SER A 39 -2.99 16.95 -11.91
C SER A 39 -4.22 17.46 -11.19
N LEU A 40 -4.12 18.69 -10.67
CA LEU A 40 -5.26 19.34 -10.00
C LEU A 40 -6.48 19.46 -10.91
N GLY A 41 -6.29 19.57 -12.24
CA GLY A 41 -7.40 19.59 -13.20
C GLY A 41 -8.13 18.26 -13.28
N ARG A 42 -7.39 17.18 -13.50
CA ARG A 42 -7.96 15.81 -13.58
C ARG A 42 -8.66 15.41 -12.29
N LEU A 43 -8.03 15.72 -11.15
CA LEU A 43 -8.62 15.42 -9.85
C LEU A 43 -9.88 16.23 -9.58
N ALA A 44 -9.90 17.52 -9.95
CA ALA A 44 -11.08 18.37 -9.81
C ALA A 44 -12.27 17.80 -10.61
N ASP A 45 -12.03 17.36 -11.85
CA ASP A 45 -13.05 16.73 -12.69
C ASP A 45 -13.56 15.42 -12.06
N ALA A 46 -12.66 14.57 -11.53
CA ALA A 46 -13.03 13.30 -10.91
C ALA A 46 -13.86 13.45 -9.63
N VAL A 47 -13.55 14.47 -8.80
CA VAL A 47 -14.30 14.72 -7.54
C VAL A 47 -15.47 15.71 -7.70
N GLY A 48 -15.75 16.17 -8.92
CA GLY A 48 -16.85 17.11 -9.20
C GLY A 48 -16.65 18.51 -8.57
N MET A 49 -15.41 18.95 -8.38
CA MET A 49 -15.08 20.26 -7.80
C MET A 49 -14.53 21.21 -8.86
N SER A 50 -14.65 22.52 -8.58
CA SER A 50 -13.92 23.51 -9.37
C SER A 50 -12.41 23.42 -9.09
N LYS A 51 -11.58 23.74 -10.11
CA LYS A 51 -10.11 23.82 -9.92
C LYS A 51 -9.72 24.75 -8.79
N SER A 52 -10.38 25.91 -8.65
CA SER A 52 -10.13 26.87 -7.56
C SER A 52 -10.49 26.30 -6.18
N GLY A 53 -11.55 25.49 -6.10
CA GLY A 53 -11.92 24.77 -4.86
C GLY A 53 -10.85 23.76 -4.46
N LEU A 54 -10.30 23.03 -5.43
CA LEU A 54 -9.23 22.06 -5.17
C LEU A 54 -7.92 22.75 -4.75
N PHE A 55 -7.55 23.87 -5.40
CA PHE A 55 -6.40 24.69 -5.02
C PHE A 55 -6.47 25.25 -3.58
N ALA A 56 -7.66 25.38 -3.01
CA ALA A 56 -7.80 25.73 -1.59
C ALA A 56 -7.32 24.64 -0.63
N HIS A 57 -7.26 23.38 -1.10
CA HIS A 57 -6.80 22.23 -0.33
C HIS A 57 -5.32 21.91 -0.52
N PHE A 58 -4.74 22.23 -1.68
CA PHE A 58 -3.34 21.87 -2.02
C PHE A 58 -2.64 23.03 -2.73
N LYS A 59 -1.53 23.48 -2.15
CA LYS A 59 -0.78 24.65 -2.64
C LYS A 59 0.08 24.34 -3.86
N SER A 60 0.45 23.06 -4.05
CA SER A 60 1.30 22.61 -5.14
C SER A 60 0.96 21.18 -5.56
N LYS A 61 1.44 20.78 -6.76
CA LYS A 61 1.38 19.40 -7.22
C LYS A 61 2.15 18.46 -6.29
N GLU A 62 3.32 18.87 -5.83
CA GLU A 62 4.15 18.08 -4.91
C GLU A 62 3.43 17.85 -3.58
N GLU A 63 2.78 18.87 -3.00
CA GLU A 63 1.97 18.70 -1.78
C GLU A 63 0.83 17.70 -2.00
N LEU A 64 0.13 17.77 -3.14
CA LEU A 64 -0.90 16.79 -3.49
C LEU A 64 -0.31 15.38 -3.59
N GLN A 65 0.81 15.21 -4.30
CA GLN A 65 1.47 13.91 -4.48
C GLN A 65 1.89 13.31 -3.15
N LEU A 66 2.56 14.07 -2.28
CA LEU A 66 2.97 13.62 -0.95
C LEU A 66 1.77 13.23 -0.09
N ALA A 67 0.74 14.06 -0.02
CA ALA A 67 -0.47 13.76 0.73
C ALA A 67 -1.22 12.53 0.17
N THR A 68 -1.15 12.32 -1.15
CA THR A 68 -1.71 11.13 -1.80
C THR A 68 -0.97 9.87 -1.39
N ILE A 69 0.38 9.89 -1.34
CA ILE A 69 1.19 8.77 -0.87
C ILE A 69 0.90 8.45 0.61
N GLU A 70 0.78 9.48 1.45
CA GLU A 70 0.43 9.32 2.86
C GLU A 70 -0.94 8.66 3.03
N THR A 71 -1.94 9.12 2.28
CA THR A 71 -3.28 8.51 2.30
C THR A 71 -3.27 7.08 1.78
N ALA A 72 -2.48 6.77 0.73
CA ALA A 72 -2.32 5.40 0.25
C ALA A 72 -1.64 4.50 1.29
N ASP A 73 -0.68 5.05 2.06
CA ASP A 73 -0.01 4.36 3.16
C ASP A 73 -0.98 4.05 4.31
N GLU A 74 -1.83 5.02 4.70
CA GLU A 74 -2.92 4.81 5.68
C GLU A 74 -3.89 3.71 5.22
N ILE A 75 -4.31 3.73 3.95
CA ILE A 75 -5.18 2.69 3.39
C ILE A 75 -4.51 1.32 3.42
N PHE A 76 -3.22 1.23 3.05
CA PHE A 76 -2.45 0.00 3.08
C PHE A 76 -2.33 -0.55 4.51
N GLU A 77 -2.07 0.31 5.48
CA GLU A 77 -2.03 -0.02 6.90
C GLU A 77 -3.39 -0.59 7.36
N ASP A 78 -4.48 0.07 7.02
CA ASP A 78 -5.84 -0.30 7.45
C ASP A 78 -6.31 -1.62 6.84
N VAL A 79 -6.00 -1.89 5.56
CA VAL A 79 -6.56 -3.05 4.84
C VAL A 79 -5.64 -4.28 4.84
N ILE A 80 -4.33 -4.10 5.01
CA ILE A 80 -3.36 -5.19 4.96
C ILE A 80 -2.68 -5.37 6.32
N VAL A 81 -1.95 -4.35 6.80
CA VAL A 81 -1.04 -4.51 7.94
C VAL A 81 -1.81 -4.73 9.24
N THR A 82 -2.70 -3.82 9.61
CA THR A 82 -3.47 -3.89 10.86
C THR A 82 -4.30 -5.19 10.98
N PRO A 83 -5.00 -5.66 9.94
CA PRO A 83 -5.69 -6.94 10.01
C PRO A 83 -4.74 -8.15 10.13
N ALA A 84 -3.59 -8.14 9.43
CA ALA A 84 -2.63 -9.24 9.48
C ALA A 84 -1.94 -9.34 10.86
N LEU A 85 -1.70 -8.22 11.52
CA LEU A 85 -1.13 -8.18 12.89
C LEU A 85 -2.00 -8.84 13.97
N ARG A 86 -3.25 -9.21 13.65
CA ARG A 86 -4.12 -9.99 14.55
C ARG A 86 -3.77 -11.48 14.58
N ALA A 87 -3.04 -11.97 13.58
CA ALA A 87 -2.50 -13.32 13.58
C ALA A 87 -1.30 -13.43 14.54
N ASP A 88 -1.03 -14.65 15.00
CA ASP A 88 0.14 -14.91 15.84
C ASP A 88 1.44 -14.56 15.09
N PRO A 89 2.45 -13.99 15.80
CA PRO A 89 3.73 -13.67 15.19
C PRO A 89 4.41 -14.89 14.55
N GLY A 90 5.17 -14.66 13.49
CA GLY A 90 5.85 -15.72 12.76
C GLY A 90 5.10 -16.18 11.51
N VAL A 91 5.07 -17.49 11.25
CA VAL A 91 4.50 -18.05 10.00
C VAL A 91 3.04 -17.67 9.79
N ALA A 92 2.20 -17.73 10.83
CA ALA A 92 0.79 -17.38 10.72
C ALA A 92 0.58 -15.92 10.26
N ARG A 93 1.42 -15.00 10.73
CA ARG A 93 1.35 -13.58 10.32
C ARG A 93 1.92 -13.35 8.92
N LEU A 94 2.94 -14.10 8.52
CA LEU A 94 3.42 -14.09 7.13
C LEU A 94 2.33 -14.53 6.15
N GLU A 95 1.61 -15.61 6.47
CA GLU A 95 0.46 -16.08 5.70
C GLU A 95 -0.65 -15.03 5.66
N ALA A 96 -0.96 -14.39 6.81
CA ALA A 96 -1.95 -13.34 6.88
C ALA A 96 -1.56 -12.10 6.04
N PHE A 97 -0.29 -11.71 6.00
CA PHE A 97 0.18 -10.64 5.11
C PHE A 97 -0.07 -10.96 3.64
N ALA A 98 0.25 -12.20 3.20
CA ALA A 98 0.01 -12.62 1.83
C ALA A 98 -1.49 -12.62 1.48
N ASP A 99 -2.33 -13.18 2.35
CA ASP A 99 -3.77 -13.26 2.15
C ASP A 99 -4.41 -11.86 2.08
N ARG A 100 -4.02 -10.94 2.96
CA ARG A 100 -4.51 -9.56 2.97
C ARG A 100 -4.05 -8.78 1.73
N PHE A 101 -2.80 -8.98 1.30
CA PHE A 101 -2.30 -8.36 0.08
C PHE A 101 -3.09 -8.85 -1.16
N ILE A 102 -3.36 -10.14 -1.25
CA ILE A 102 -4.14 -10.72 -2.36
C ILE A 102 -5.60 -10.28 -2.31
N ALA A 103 -6.21 -10.25 -1.11
CA ALA A 103 -7.58 -9.73 -0.93
C ALA A 103 -7.67 -8.26 -1.37
N HIS A 104 -6.69 -7.42 -0.99
CA HIS A 104 -6.60 -6.03 -1.42
C HIS A 104 -6.63 -5.85 -2.95
N LEU A 105 -5.98 -6.76 -3.69
CA LEU A 105 -6.01 -6.75 -5.16
C LEU A 105 -7.37 -7.20 -5.71
N ARG A 106 -7.95 -8.28 -5.17
CA ARG A 106 -9.27 -8.80 -5.58
C ARG A 106 -10.41 -7.81 -5.33
N ASP A 107 -10.35 -7.13 -4.18
CA ASP A 107 -11.37 -6.14 -3.77
C ASP A 107 -11.20 -4.82 -4.52
N GLU A 108 -10.24 -4.72 -5.44
CA GLU A 108 -9.95 -3.53 -6.25
C GLU A 108 -9.89 -2.25 -5.40
N VAL A 109 -9.28 -2.35 -4.19
CA VAL A 109 -9.09 -1.17 -3.31
C VAL A 109 -8.46 -0.03 -4.11
N PHE A 110 -7.52 -0.40 -4.98
CA PHE A 110 -6.98 0.48 -6.02
C PHE A 110 -7.13 -0.18 -7.41
N PRO A 111 -7.71 0.51 -8.39
CA PRO A 111 -7.99 -0.06 -9.70
C PRO A 111 -6.74 -0.44 -10.51
N GLY A 112 -5.60 0.19 -10.25
CA GLY A 112 -4.30 -0.15 -10.85
C GLY A 112 -3.45 -1.12 -10.02
N GLY A 113 -4.03 -1.82 -9.02
CA GLY A 113 -3.33 -2.72 -8.13
C GLY A 113 -2.63 -2.02 -6.96
N CYS A 114 -1.58 -2.63 -6.44
CA CYS A 114 -0.85 -2.05 -5.30
C CYS A 114 -0.25 -0.68 -5.64
N PHE A 115 -0.67 0.36 -4.92
CA PHE A 115 -0.20 1.73 -5.12
C PHE A 115 1.32 1.84 -5.11
N PHE A 116 1.98 1.19 -4.13
CA PHE A 116 3.43 1.31 -3.97
C PHE A 116 4.22 0.56 -5.03
N ALA A 117 3.71 -0.58 -5.52
CA ALA A 117 4.32 -1.30 -6.64
C ALA A 117 4.29 -0.45 -7.93
N SER A 118 3.15 0.20 -8.21
CA SER A 118 2.99 1.08 -9.36
C SER A 118 3.87 2.32 -9.25
N THR A 119 3.86 2.98 -8.10
CA THR A 119 4.63 4.22 -7.85
C THR A 119 6.13 3.98 -7.92
N ALA A 120 6.63 2.86 -7.37
CA ALA A 120 8.05 2.53 -7.44
C ALA A 120 8.55 2.31 -8.87
N ALA A 121 7.74 1.62 -9.68
CA ALA A 121 8.07 1.38 -11.09
C ALA A 121 8.05 2.69 -11.90
N GLU A 122 7.09 3.58 -11.62
CA GLU A 122 6.94 4.87 -12.32
C GLU A 122 8.06 5.84 -11.98
N LEU A 123 8.34 6.03 -10.69
CA LEU A 123 9.30 7.04 -10.24
C LEU A 123 10.75 6.66 -10.56
N GLY A 124 11.05 5.35 -10.61
CA GLY A 124 12.35 4.86 -11.02
C GLY A 124 13.54 5.57 -10.33
N PRO A 125 14.54 6.03 -11.10
CA PRO A 125 15.74 6.69 -10.56
C PRO A 125 15.56 8.20 -10.28
N ARG A 126 14.33 8.74 -10.39
CA ARG A 126 14.08 10.17 -10.12
C ARG A 126 14.38 10.49 -8.65
N GLU A 127 14.97 11.65 -8.41
CA GLU A 127 15.22 12.16 -7.06
C GLU A 127 14.09 13.08 -6.62
N GLY A 128 13.85 13.17 -5.31
CA GLY A 128 12.91 14.10 -4.72
C GLY A 128 12.02 13.49 -3.64
N PRO A 129 11.30 14.35 -2.88
CA PRO A 129 10.56 13.95 -1.69
C PRO A 129 9.45 12.94 -1.98
N VAL A 130 8.82 13.00 -3.15
CA VAL A 130 7.76 12.08 -3.57
C VAL A 130 8.29 10.66 -3.72
N ARG A 131 9.44 10.51 -4.42
CA ARG A 131 10.13 9.22 -4.55
C ARG A 131 10.62 8.70 -3.21
N ASP A 132 11.24 9.57 -2.42
CA ASP A 132 11.81 9.17 -1.13
C ASP A 132 10.72 8.65 -0.19
N ARG A 133 9.54 9.28 -0.17
CA ARG A 133 8.41 8.81 0.62
C ARG A 133 7.88 7.45 0.15
N ALA A 134 7.77 7.23 -1.17
CA ALA A 134 7.35 5.94 -1.72
C ALA A 134 8.36 4.82 -1.38
N VAL A 135 9.67 5.10 -1.50
CA VAL A 135 10.73 4.15 -1.14
C VAL A 135 10.71 3.82 0.35
N GLN A 136 10.47 4.79 1.23
CA GLN A 136 10.34 4.55 2.67
C GLN A 136 9.20 3.57 2.98
N THR A 137 8.04 3.71 2.35
CA THR A 137 6.91 2.80 2.56
C THR A 137 7.21 1.38 2.06
N LEU A 138 7.86 1.26 0.89
CA LEU A 138 8.31 -0.04 0.38
C LEU A 138 9.32 -0.71 1.32
N ALA A 139 10.30 0.05 1.81
CA ALA A 139 11.30 -0.47 2.75
C ALA A 139 10.64 -0.92 4.06
N ARG A 140 9.66 -0.16 4.56
CA ARG A 140 8.88 -0.53 5.75
C ARG A 140 8.13 -1.85 5.53
N TRP A 141 7.44 -2.00 4.40
CA TRP A 141 6.73 -3.24 4.06
C TRP A 141 7.67 -4.46 4.02
N THR A 142 8.79 -4.36 3.30
CA THR A 142 9.78 -5.44 3.23
C THR A 142 10.37 -5.74 4.61
N GLY A 143 10.61 -4.70 5.42
CA GLY A 143 11.09 -4.84 6.80
C GLY A 143 10.09 -5.56 7.71
N LEU A 144 8.78 -5.36 7.54
CA LEU A 144 7.75 -6.10 8.27
C LEU A 144 7.81 -7.59 7.93
N ILE A 145 7.88 -7.95 6.65
CA ILE A 145 8.01 -9.36 6.24
C ILE A 145 9.29 -9.98 6.83
N GLN A 146 10.42 -9.27 6.75
CA GLN A 146 11.69 -9.76 7.28
C GLN A 146 11.65 -9.94 8.81
N ALA A 147 11.01 -9.03 9.54
CA ALA A 147 10.85 -9.14 10.98
C ALA A 147 10.03 -10.38 11.37
N GLU A 148 8.96 -10.68 10.64
CA GLU A 148 8.14 -11.87 10.90
C GLU A 148 8.86 -13.17 10.51
N VAL A 149 9.73 -13.16 9.48
CA VAL A 149 10.62 -14.30 9.20
C VAL A 149 11.58 -14.54 10.36
N ALA A 150 12.21 -13.48 10.89
CA ALA A 150 13.10 -13.60 12.04
C ALA A 150 12.38 -14.08 13.30
N GLU A 151 11.15 -13.63 13.52
CA GLU A 151 10.30 -14.10 14.64
C GLU A 151 9.95 -15.58 14.49
N ALA A 152 9.57 -16.02 13.27
CA ALA A 152 9.32 -17.44 12.98
C ALA A 152 10.55 -18.33 13.20
N GLN A 153 11.74 -17.81 12.89
CA GLN A 153 13.01 -18.49 13.21
C GLN A 153 13.26 -18.58 14.72
N ALA A 154 13.03 -17.49 15.44
CA ALA A 154 13.18 -17.46 16.90
C ALA A 154 12.20 -18.41 17.60
N ASN A 155 11.00 -18.57 17.07
CA ASN A 155 9.97 -19.49 17.57
C ASN A 155 10.20 -20.96 17.14
N GLY A 156 11.24 -21.25 16.32
CA GLY A 156 11.53 -22.59 15.82
C GLY A 156 10.61 -23.09 14.71
N GLU A 157 9.80 -22.22 14.10
CA GLU A 157 8.89 -22.55 13.00
C GLU A 157 9.64 -22.63 11.67
N LEU A 158 10.65 -21.77 11.48
CA LEU A 158 11.51 -21.73 10.28
C LEU A 158 12.97 -22.05 10.64
N ASP A 159 13.69 -22.59 9.68
CA ASP A 159 15.11 -22.93 9.80
C ASP A 159 15.94 -21.67 10.08
N PRO A 160 16.62 -21.58 11.26
CA PRO A 160 17.41 -20.43 11.64
C PRO A 160 18.67 -20.22 10.79
N SER A 161 19.06 -21.22 9.97
CA SER A 161 20.21 -21.10 9.07
C SER A 161 19.89 -20.31 7.78
N LEU A 162 18.62 -20.11 7.47
CA LEU A 162 18.20 -19.33 6.31
C LEU A 162 18.40 -17.83 6.54
N ASP A 163 18.83 -17.11 5.50
CA ASP A 163 18.87 -15.67 5.53
C ASP A 163 17.45 -15.09 5.51
N ALA A 164 17.06 -14.43 6.60
CA ALA A 164 15.72 -13.84 6.75
C ALA A 164 15.43 -12.76 5.71
N GLY A 165 16.42 -11.96 5.31
CA GLY A 165 16.29 -10.94 4.28
C GLY A 165 16.06 -11.55 2.91
N GLN A 166 16.82 -12.62 2.57
CA GLN A 166 16.63 -13.34 1.32
C GLN A 166 15.25 -13.99 1.25
N LEU A 167 14.80 -14.65 2.33
CA LEU A 167 13.48 -15.27 2.36
C LEU A 167 12.36 -14.21 2.25
N ALA A 168 12.48 -13.09 2.94
CA ALA A 168 11.53 -11.97 2.83
C ALA A 168 11.47 -11.41 1.40
N PHE A 169 12.62 -11.27 0.74
CA PHE A 169 12.71 -10.85 -0.66
C PHE A 169 11.95 -11.82 -1.58
N GLU A 170 12.17 -13.12 -1.45
CA GLU A 170 11.50 -14.15 -2.25
C GLU A 170 9.98 -14.11 -2.06
N LEU A 171 9.52 -14.08 -0.81
CA LEU A 171 8.10 -14.01 -0.47
C LEU A 171 7.43 -12.76 -1.05
N ASN A 172 8.08 -11.60 -0.92
CA ASN A 172 7.59 -10.35 -1.47
C ASN A 172 7.57 -10.38 -3.02
N ALA A 173 8.56 -10.99 -3.66
CA ALA A 173 8.64 -11.09 -5.11
C ALA A 173 7.44 -11.83 -5.71
N TYR A 174 6.92 -12.88 -5.04
CA TYR A 174 5.71 -13.58 -5.49
C TYR A 174 4.49 -12.65 -5.50
N LEU A 175 4.32 -11.83 -4.47
CA LEU A 175 3.22 -10.90 -4.35
C LEU A 175 3.30 -9.77 -5.39
N LEU A 176 4.48 -9.20 -5.58
CA LEU A 176 4.68 -8.11 -6.55
C LEU A 176 4.52 -8.60 -7.99
N LEU A 177 5.02 -9.78 -8.33
CA LEU A 177 4.82 -10.36 -9.66
C LEU A 177 3.34 -10.67 -9.91
N ALA A 178 2.65 -11.23 -8.90
CA ALA A 178 1.22 -11.51 -9.01
C ALA A 178 0.42 -10.23 -9.24
N ASN A 179 0.72 -9.15 -8.51
CA ASN A 179 0.11 -7.83 -8.73
C ASN A 179 0.28 -7.37 -10.18
N ALA A 180 1.50 -7.37 -10.69
CA ALA A 180 1.78 -6.93 -12.06
C ALA A 180 1.03 -7.76 -13.11
N GLN A 181 1.02 -9.09 -12.95
CA GLN A 181 0.34 -9.99 -13.89
C GLN A 181 -1.18 -9.93 -13.76
N PHE A 182 -1.72 -9.80 -12.54
CA PHE A 182 -3.16 -9.65 -12.30
C PHE A 182 -3.71 -8.43 -13.05
N ILE A 183 -3.07 -7.28 -12.89
CA ILE A 183 -3.47 -6.04 -13.57
C ILE A 183 -3.30 -6.16 -15.10
N ALA A 184 -2.19 -6.72 -15.56
CA ALA A 184 -1.92 -6.82 -17.01
C ALA A 184 -2.83 -7.81 -17.74
N MET A 185 -3.22 -8.89 -17.08
CA MET A 185 -3.96 -10.01 -17.70
C MET A 185 -5.45 -10.01 -17.40
N GLY A 186 -5.92 -9.27 -16.37
CA GLY A 186 -7.31 -9.31 -15.89
C GLY A 186 -7.74 -10.72 -15.44
N SER A 187 -6.85 -11.49 -14.82
CA SER A 187 -7.07 -12.90 -14.46
C SER A 187 -6.64 -13.18 -13.03
N GLU A 188 -7.40 -13.98 -12.31
CA GLU A 188 -7.09 -14.46 -10.93
C GLU A 188 -5.90 -15.42 -10.88
N LEU A 189 -5.54 -16.06 -11.97
CA LEU A 189 -4.52 -17.12 -12.01
C LEU A 189 -3.15 -16.70 -11.43
N PRO A 190 -2.64 -15.47 -11.66
CA PRO A 190 -1.42 -15.00 -11.01
C PRO A 190 -1.52 -14.96 -9.48
N LEU A 191 -2.66 -14.54 -8.93
CA LEU A 191 -2.89 -14.48 -7.48
C LEU A 191 -2.90 -15.88 -6.86
N GLU A 192 -3.59 -16.83 -7.48
CA GLU A 192 -3.58 -18.24 -7.06
C GLU A 192 -2.18 -18.86 -7.11
N ARG A 193 -1.39 -18.54 -8.15
CA ARG A 193 -0.01 -18.99 -8.26
C ARG A 193 0.87 -18.42 -7.16
N ALA A 194 0.72 -17.16 -6.83
CA ALA A 194 1.46 -16.52 -5.74
C ALA A 194 1.12 -17.16 -4.39
N GLN A 195 -0.16 -17.41 -4.09
CA GLN A 195 -0.56 -18.09 -2.87
C GLN A 195 0.10 -19.47 -2.74
N ARG A 196 0.05 -20.27 -3.81
CA ARG A 196 0.71 -21.59 -3.81
C ARG A 196 2.22 -21.52 -3.65
N ALA A 197 2.87 -20.57 -4.36
CA ALA A 197 4.32 -20.39 -4.28
C ALA A 197 4.76 -19.91 -2.89
N PHE A 198 4.01 -18.98 -2.30
CA PHE A 198 4.25 -18.46 -0.95
C PHE A 198 4.14 -19.56 0.10
N ALA A 199 3.06 -20.35 0.08
CA ALA A 199 2.85 -21.46 0.99
C ALA A 199 3.91 -22.57 0.81
N ALA A 200 4.25 -22.91 -0.43
CA ALA A 200 5.29 -23.91 -0.73
C ALA A 200 6.66 -23.46 -0.24
N ARG A 201 7.00 -22.17 -0.39
CA ARG A 201 8.28 -21.62 0.07
C ARG A 201 8.38 -21.61 1.60
N LEU A 202 7.31 -21.22 2.30
CA LEU A 202 7.27 -21.32 3.75
C LEU A 202 7.37 -22.77 4.23
N SER A 203 6.66 -23.69 3.57
CA SER A 203 6.77 -25.11 3.90
C SER A 203 8.19 -25.65 3.74
N ALA A 204 8.88 -25.28 2.65
CA ALA A 204 10.27 -25.68 2.41
C ALA A 204 11.28 -24.97 3.36
N ALA A 205 10.88 -23.92 4.01
CA ALA A 205 11.70 -23.17 4.99
C ALA A 205 11.49 -23.65 6.43
N ARG A 206 10.62 -24.64 6.68
CA ARG A 206 10.36 -25.14 8.04
C ARG A 206 11.57 -25.84 8.63
N SER A 207 11.74 -25.72 9.95
CA SER A 207 12.76 -26.43 10.71
C SER A 207 12.50 -27.94 10.64
N GLY A 208 13.53 -28.71 10.26
CA GLY A 208 13.46 -30.19 10.32
C GLY A 208 12.78 -30.86 9.11
N SER A 209 12.73 -30.18 7.97
CA SER A 209 12.33 -30.81 6.69
C SER A 209 13.51 -31.49 6.02
#